data_02568b05db0ad8cc4c04b7a5de9f8c40
#
_entry.id   02568b05db0ad8cc4c04b7a5de9f8c40
#
_cell.length_a   1.000
_cell.length_b   1.000
_cell.length_c   1.000
_cell.angle_alpha   90.00
_cell.angle_beta   90.00
_cell.angle_gamma   90.00
#
_symmetry.space_group_name_H-M   'P 1'
#
loop_
_entity.id
_entity.type
_entity.pdbx_description
1 polymer ?
#
loop_
_entity_poly.entity_id
_entity_poly.type
_entity_poly.pdbx_seq_one_letter_code
_entity_poly.pdbx_strand_id
1 'polypeptide(L)'
;QATLDEAESRMAQINSEYEQLTAEVAELQTKIDETAAAAMEAQQAMLEGRAALGQVAVGEYRDGSSMGLLGLILDSKNFDELLRNMEYVTQIMSYQADEVAEQKERKRAFDDVSDELNAQKNEQEEALAAQEAKRAEAQSVVEDATARLEGAQEEHAARLAELAAQAEALRKQE
;
A
#
# COMPACT_ATOMS: atom_id res chain seq x y z
N GLN A 1 -35.77 -16.70 21.53
CA GLN A 1 -35.96 -16.47 20.07
C GLN A 1 -35.45 -15.10 19.69
N ALA A 2 -35.92 -13.99 20.25
CA ALA A 2 -35.48 -12.63 19.92
C ALA A 2 -33.94 -12.44 19.97
N THR A 3 -33.27 -13.07 20.95
CA THR A 3 -31.81 -12.99 21.10
C THR A 3 -31.03 -13.73 20.01
N LEU A 4 -31.60 -14.85 19.54
CA LEU A 4 -31.03 -15.61 18.42
C LEU A 4 -31.23 -14.85 17.10
N ASP A 5 -32.43 -14.32 16.86
CA ASP A 5 -32.74 -13.54 15.68
C ASP A 5 -31.83 -12.29 15.57
N GLU A 6 -31.54 -11.64 16.72
CA GLU A 6 -30.61 -10.51 16.80
C GLU A 6 -29.16 -10.94 16.47
N ALA A 7 -28.71 -12.07 17.04
CA ALA A 7 -27.37 -12.60 16.78
C ALA A 7 -27.21 -13.02 15.31
N GLU A 8 -28.23 -13.68 14.73
CA GLU A 8 -28.24 -14.06 13.31
C GLU A 8 -28.16 -12.84 12.38
N SER A 9 -28.96 -11.79 12.67
CA SER A 9 -28.93 -10.55 11.92
C SER A 9 -27.57 -9.87 11.97
N ARG A 10 -26.96 -9.82 13.15
CA ARG A 10 -25.63 -9.23 13.36
C ARG A 10 -24.55 -10.04 12.68
N MET A 11 -24.61 -11.37 12.72
CA MET A 11 -23.70 -12.25 11.99
C MET A 11 -23.80 -12.08 10.49
N ALA A 12 -25.02 -11.92 9.94
CA ALA A 12 -25.22 -11.67 8.51
C ALA A 12 -24.58 -10.34 8.08
N GLN A 13 -24.70 -9.29 8.91
CA GLN A 13 -24.04 -8.01 8.65
C GLN A 13 -22.52 -8.14 8.71
N ILE A 14 -21.97 -8.76 9.76
CA ILE A 14 -20.53 -8.98 9.90
C ILE A 14 -19.96 -9.77 8.71
N ASN A 15 -20.66 -10.82 8.26
CA ASN A 15 -20.26 -11.61 7.11
C ASN A 15 -20.22 -10.77 5.83
N SER A 16 -21.23 -9.92 5.59
CA SER A 16 -21.26 -9.03 4.44
C SER A 16 -20.10 -8.02 4.46
N GLU A 17 -19.83 -7.42 5.61
CA GLU A 17 -18.71 -6.49 5.77
C GLU A 17 -17.35 -7.20 5.61
N TYR A 18 -17.23 -8.42 6.11
CA TYR A 18 -16.04 -9.24 5.95
C TYR A 18 -15.77 -9.64 4.48
N GLU A 19 -16.84 -9.98 3.73
CA GLU A 19 -16.72 -10.26 2.29
C GLU A 19 -16.26 -9.02 1.50
N GLN A 20 -16.77 -7.84 1.85
CA GLN A 20 -16.34 -6.58 1.23
C GLN A 20 -14.85 -6.30 1.51
N LEU A 21 -14.42 -6.42 2.77
CA LEU A 21 -13.01 -6.26 3.14
C LEU A 21 -12.11 -7.31 2.45
N THR A 22 -12.61 -8.52 2.24
CA THR A 22 -11.86 -9.57 1.52
C THR A 22 -11.66 -9.19 0.05
N ALA A 23 -12.69 -8.64 -0.58
CA ALA A 23 -12.60 -8.15 -1.96
C ALA A 23 -11.65 -6.94 -2.07
N GLU A 24 -11.72 -6.02 -1.11
CA GLU A 24 -10.85 -4.85 -1.02
C GLU A 24 -9.36 -5.24 -0.86
N VAL A 25 -9.05 -6.17 0.06
CA VAL A 25 -7.68 -6.69 0.23
C VAL A 25 -7.16 -7.35 -1.05
N ALA A 26 -8.00 -8.10 -1.77
CA ALA A 26 -7.61 -8.72 -3.02
C ALA A 26 -7.36 -7.68 -4.14
N GLU A 27 -8.16 -6.63 -4.20
CA GLU A 27 -7.96 -5.52 -5.14
C GLU A 27 -6.67 -4.74 -4.80
N LEU A 28 -6.44 -4.43 -3.52
CA LEU A 28 -5.22 -3.78 -3.05
C LEU A 28 -3.97 -4.63 -3.34
N GLN A 29 -4.05 -5.95 -3.17
CA GLN A 29 -2.96 -6.84 -3.53
C GLN A 29 -2.61 -6.75 -5.02
N THR A 30 -3.63 -6.72 -5.89
CA THR A 30 -3.41 -6.57 -7.34
C THR A 30 -2.75 -5.23 -7.67
N LYS A 31 -3.22 -4.13 -7.06
CA LYS A 31 -2.62 -2.79 -7.23
C LYS A 31 -1.18 -2.75 -6.74
N ILE A 32 -0.89 -3.35 -5.58
CA ILE A 32 0.46 -3.46 -5.02
C ILE A 32 1.39 -4.20 -5.97
N ASP A 33 0.94 -5.32 -6.56
CA ASP A 33 1.75 -6.10 -7.49
C ASP A 33 2.05 -5.32 -8.78
N GLU A 34 1.05 -4.60 -9.33
CA GLU A 34 1.21 -3.73 -10.50
C GLU A 34 2.14 -2.55 -10.20
N THR A 35 1.93 -1.87 -9.06
CA THR A 35 2.76 -0.73 -8.65
C THR A 35 4.19 -1.17 -8.31
N ALA A 36 4.37 -2.36 -7.72
CA ALA A 36 5.69 -2.92 -7.47
C ALA A 36 6.46 -3.22 -8.77
N ALA A 37 5.77 -3.74 -9.80
CA ALA A 37 6.37 -3.93 -11.12
C ALA A 37 6.78 -2.60 -11.75
N ALA A 38 5.93 -1.58 -11.69
CA ALA A 38 6.24 -0.23 -12.16
C ALA A 38 7.42 0.40 -11.38
N ALA A 39 7.50 0.19 -10.06
CA ALA A 39 8.62 0.65 -9.25
C ALA A 39 9.95 0.00 -9.65
N MET A 40 9.95 -1.29 -9.97
CA MET A 40 11.14 -1.98 -10.47
C MET A 40 11.59 -1.44 -11.83
N GLU A 41 10.65 -1.17 -12.74
CA GLU A 41 10.95 -0.59 -14.05
C GLU A 41 11.51 0.84 -13.91
N ALA A 42 10.88 1.67 -13.08
CA ALA A 42 11.35 3.02 -12.79
C ALA A 42 12.73 3.02 -12.13
N GLN A 43 12.99 2.08 -11.20
CA GLN A 43 14.28 1.90 -10.57
C GLN A 43 15.37 1.53 -11.61
N GLN A 44 15.06 0.60 -12.51
CA GLN A 44 15.99 0.20 -13.56
C GLN A 44 16.30 1.37 -14.49
N ALA A 45 15.29 2.11 -14.94
CA ALA A 45 15.48 3.29 -15.79
C ALA A 45 16.34 4.36 -15.09
N MET A 46 16.14 4.57 -13.79
CA MET A 46 16.95 5.49 -12.99
C MET A 46 18.42 5.01 -12.89
N LEU A 47 18.66 3.72 -12.67
CA LEU A 47 20.01 3.15 -12.59
C LEU A 47 20.74 3.21 -13.93
N GLU A 48 20.06 2.91 -15.03
CA GLU A 48 20.61 3.01 -16.38
C GLU A 48 21.00 4.46 -16.74
N GLY A 49 20.13 5.42 -16.46
CA GLY A 49 20.43 6.84 -16.65
C GLY A 49 21.61 7.31 -15.76
N ARG A 50 21.65 6.86 -14.52
CA ARG A 50 22.80 7.15 -13.63
C ARG A 50 24.12 6.57 -14.17
N ALA A 51 24.08 5.36 -14.73
CA ALA A 51 25.24 4.74 -15.33
C ALA A 51 25.70 5.51 -16.58
N ALA A 52 24.77 5.94 -17.43
CA ALA A 52 25.06 6.76 -18.62
C ALA A 52 25.71 8.09 -18.23
N LEU A 53 25.16 8.82 -17.25
CA LEU A 53 25.77 10.04 -16.71
C LEU A 53 27.16 9.78 -16.12
N GLY A 54 27.33 8.65 -15.43
CA GLY A 54 28.64 8.25 -14.88
C GLY A 54 29.69 8.02 -15.98
N GLN A 55 29.32 7.41 -17.10
CA GLN A 55 30.22 7.21 -18.25
C GLN A 55 30.62 8.54 -18.91
N VAL A 56 29.66 9.46 -19.07
CA VAL A 56 29.92 10.81 -19.57
C VAL A 56 30.91 11.54 -18.64
N ALA A 57 30.65 11.53 -17.33
CA ALA A 57 31.53 12.18 -16.34
C ALA A 57 32.93 11.60 -16.33
N VAL A 58 33.11 10.27 -16.46
CA VAL A 58 34.40 9.61 -16.53
C VAL A 58 35.12 9.93 -17.85
N GLY A 59 34.40 9.96 -18.97
CA GLY A 59 34.92 10.38 -20.27
C GLY A 59 35.48 11.79 -20.20
N GLU A 60 34.72 12.75 -19.69
CA GLU A 60 35.12 14.14 -19.52
C GLU A 60 36.35 14.30 -18.58
N TYR A 61 36.38 13.53 -17.50
CA TYR A 61 37.53 13.55 -16.59
C TYR A 61 38.81 13.00 -17.23
N ARG A 62 38.71 11.91 -18.00
CA ARG A 62 39.85 11.28 -18.66
C ARG A 62 40.40 12.11 -19.83
N ASP A 63 39.54 12.77 -20.57
CA ASP A 63 39.86 13.54 -21.76
C ASP A 63 40.23 15.00 -21.42
N GLY A 64 40.08 15.41 -20.13
CA GLY A 64 40.33 16.79 -19.68
C GLY A 64 39.43 17.81 -20.37
N SER A 65 38.21 17.39 -20.69
CA SER A 65 37.36 18.07 -21.68
C SER A 65 36.83 19.45 -21.25
N SER A 66 36.80 19.76 -19.95
CA SER A 66 36.53 21.16 -19.55
C SER A 66 37.66 22.11 -19.98
N MET A 67 38.90 21.65 -19.98
CA MET A 67 40.04 22.34 -20.61
C MET A 67 40.03 22.15 -22.14
N GLY A 68 39.57 21.01 -22.63
CA GLY A 68 39.48 20.67 -24.07
C GLY A 68 38.47 21.52 -24.81
N LEU A 69 37.27 21.75 -24.25
CA LEU A 69 36.25 22.60 -24.85
C LEU A 69 36.67 24.08 -24.89
N LEU A 70 37.34 24.57 -23.84
CA LEU A 70 37.96 25.89 -23.85
C LEU A 70 39.15 25.95 -24.82
N GLY A 71 39.96 24.88 -24.90
CA GLY A 71 41.04 24.75 -25.86
C GLY A 71 40.57 24.81 -27.30
N LEU A 72 39.43 24.16 -27.60
CA LEU A 72 38.83 24.18 -28.95
C LEU A 72 38.42 25.61 -29.37
N ILE A 73 37.96 26.43 -28.43
CA ILE A 73 37.61 27.83 -28.66
C ILE A 73 38.90 28.65 -28.82
N LEU A 74 39.88 28.43 -27.95
CA LEU A 74 41.12 29.21 -27.92
C LEU A 74 42.07 28.88 -29.08
N ASP A 75 42.05 27.62 -29.60
CA ASP A 75 42.88 27.16 -30.75
C ASP A 75 42.28 27.54 -32.11
N SER A 76 41.12 28.23 -32.14
CA SER A 76 40.49 28.64 -33.38
C SER A 76 41.39 29.60 -34.19
N LYS A 77 41.67 29.25 -35.45
CA LYS A 77 42.60 29.98 -36.31
C LYS A 77 41.99 31.19 -36.98
N ASN A 78 40.65 31.26 -37.03
CA ASN A 78 39.89 32.36 -37.62
C ASN A 78 38.52 32.47 -36.99
N PHE A 79 37.80 33.56 -37.29
CA PHE A 79 36.51 33.89 -36.68
C PHE A 79 35.40 32.87 -37.05
N ASP A 80 35.41 32.32 -38.28
CA ASP A 80 34.42 31.32 -38.72
C ASP A 80 34.62 29.98 -37.98
N GLU A 81 35.84 29.60 -37.69
CA GLU A 81 36.22 28.44 -36.91
C GLU A 81 35.82 28.64 -35.44
N LEU A 82 36.04 29.83 -34.88
CA LEU A 82 35.58 30.20 -33.54
C LEU A 82 34.08 30.06 -33.38
N LEU A 83 33.30 30.59 -34.33
CA LEU A 83 31.83 30.49 -34.29
C LEU A 83 31.34 29.04 -34.34
N ARG A 84 31.91 28.22 -35.23
CA ARG A 84 31.58 26.80 -35.30
C ARG A 84 31.94 26.04 -34.04
N ASN A 85 33.08 26.32 -33.45
CA ASN A 85 33.51 25.70 -32.22
C ASN A 85 32.66 26.15 -31.03
N MET A 86 32.24 27.39 -30.98
CA MET A 86 31.25 27.89 -29.97
C MET A 86 29.88 27.20 -30.12
N GLU A 87 29.37 27.06 -31.33
CA GLU A 87 28.13 26.35 -31.60
C GLU A 87 28.22 24.89 -31.16
N TYR A 88 29.32 24.20 -31.50
CA TYR A 88 29.57 22.83 -31.08
C TYR A 88 29.67 22.67 -29.54
N VAL A 89 30.39 23.57 -28.85
CA VAL A 89 30.45 23.60 -27.39
C VAL A 89 29.08 23.82 -26.76
N THR A 90 28.31 24.77 -27.32
CA THR A 90 26.96 25.05 -26.85
C THR A 90 26.04 23.85 -27.01
N GLN A 91 26.15 23.14 -28.13
CA GLN A 91 25.37 21.93 -28.40
C GLN A 91 25.73 20.78 -27.44
N ILE A 92 27.01 20.58 -27.11
CA ILE A 92 27.45 19.60 -26.10
C ILE A 92 26.92 19.97 -24.72
N MET A 93 27.03 21.24 -24.33
CA MET A 93 26.54 21.71 -23.02
C MET A 93 25.02 21.59 -22.88
N SER A 94 24.27 21.84 -23.96
CA SER A 94 22.80 21.65 -23.95
C SER A 94 22.43 20.17 -23.82
N TYR A 95 23.10 19.29 -24.54
CA TYR A 95 22.87 17.84 -24.45
C TYR A 95 23.13 17.31 -23.02
N GLN A 96 24.17 17.74 -22.35
CA GLN A 96 24.47 17.35 -20.96
C GLN A 96 23.42 17.90 -19.98
N ALA A 97 22.92 19.11 -20.21
CA ALA A 97 21.87 19.70 -19.38
C ALA A 97 20.55 18.92 -19.55
N ASP A 98 20.21 18.51 -20.77
CA ASP A 98 19.03 17.71 -21.07
C ASP A 98 19.11 16.31 -20.43
N GLU A 99 20.28 15.65 -20.49
CA GLU A 99 20.51 14.34 -19.87
C GLU A 99 20.36 14.41 -18.32
N VAL A 100 20.89 15.47 -17.69
CA VAL A 100 20.70 15.71 -16.25
C VAL A 100 19.23 15.99 -15.91
N ALA A 101 18.52 16.73 -16.76
CA ALA A 101 17.10 16.99 -16.59
C ALA A 101 16.29 15.70 -16.69
N GLU A 102 16.55 14.86 -17.69
CA GLU A 102 15.91 13.56 -17.86
C GLU A 102 16.17 12.63 -16.65
N GLN A 103 17.40 12.61 -16.13
CA GLN A 103 17.71 11.82 -14.94
C GLN A 103 16.94 12.30 -13.69
N LYS A 104 16.73 13.61 -13.55
CA LYS A 104 15.88 14.14 -12.48
C LYS A 104 14.43 13.70 -12.61
N GLU A 105 13.89 13.67 -13.83
CA GLU A 105 12.54 13.17 -14.09
C GLU A 105 12.41 11.67 -13.80
N ARG A 106 13.38 10.85 -14.20
CA ARG A 106 13.42 9.41 -13.86
C ARG A 106 13.45 9.20 -12.36
N LYS A 107 14.23 10.01 -11.64
CA LYS A 107 14.27 9.95 -10.17
C LYS A 107 12.92 10.30 -9.56
N ARG A 108 12.26 11.37 -10.01
CA ARG A 108 10.94 11.75 -9.53
C ARG A 108 9.91 10.66 -9.80
N ALA A 109 9.88 10.12 -11.02
CA ALA A 109 8.99 9.02 -11.36
C ALA A 109 9.17 7.81 -10.43
N PHE A 110 10.40 7.48 -10.08
CA PHE A 110 10.68 6.42 -9.10
C PHE A 110 10.21 6.79 -7.69
N ASP A 111 10.46 8.01 -7.22
CA ASP A 111 10.03 8.47 -5.90
C ASP A 111 8.49 8.42 -5.81
N ASP A 112 7.77 8.93 -6.81
CA ASP A 112 6.31 8.98 -6.86
C ASP A 112 5.70 7.56 -6.81
N VAL A 113 6.21 6.61 -7.61
CA VAL A 113 5.72 5.22 -7.61
C VAL A 113 6.07 4.51 -6.30
N SER A 114 7.22 4.81 -5.69
CA SER A 114 7.60 4.27 -4.38
C SER A 114 6.69 4.76 -3.26
N ASP A 115 6.31 6.03 -3.29
CA ASP A 115 5.40 6.62 -2.32
C ASP A 115 3.99 6.03 -2.48
N GLU A 116 3.51 5.84 -3.72
CA GLU A 116 2.25 5.19 -4.00
C GLU A 116 2.24 3.73 -3.51
N LEU A 117 3.31 2.97 -3.75
CA LEU A 117 3.43 1.59 -3.27
C LEU A 117 3.36 1.51 -1.74
N ASN A 118 4.01 2.45 -1.04
CA ASN A 118 3.96 2.50 0.42
C ASN A 118 2.55 2.87 0.93
N ALA A 119 1.86 3.79 0.26
CA ALA A 119 0.49 4.15 0.61
C ALA A 119 -0.46 2.95 0.45
N GLN A 120 -0.39 2.23 -0.67
CA GLN A 120 -1.20 1.03 -0.94
C GLN A 120 -0.94 -0.09 0.09
N LYS A 121 0.32 -0.30 0.50
CA LYS A 121 0.66 -1.27 1.55
C LYS A 121 0.07 -0.89 2.91
N ASN A 122 0.11 0.38 3.29
CA ASN A 122 -0.50 0.85 4.52
C ASN A 122 -2.01 0.64 4.49
N GLU A 123 -2.67 0.96 3.38
CA GLU A 123 -4.10 0.74 3.19
C GLU A 123 -4.46 -0.75 3.27
N GLN A 124 -3.64 -1.62 2.71
CA GLN A 124 -3.83 -3.08 2.84
C GLN A 124 -3.67 -3.56 4.28
N GLU A 125 -2.70 -3.04 5.03
CA GLU A 125 -2.52 -3.35 6.46
C GLU A 125 -3.74 -2.92 7.28
N GLU A 126 -4.31 -1.74 6.99
CA GLU A 126 -5.54 -1.26 7.65
C GLU A 126 -6.74 -2.16 7.32
N ALA A 127 -6.91 -2.56 6.06
CA ALA A 127 -7.98 -3.47 5.65
C ALA A 127 -7.84 -4.87 6.29
N LEU A 128 -6.63 -5.40 6.40
CA LEU A 128 -6.34 -6.66 7.10
C LEU A 128 -6.65 -6.55 8.61
N ALA A 129 -6.29 -5.46 9.25
CA ALA A 129 -6.62 -5.20 10.65
C ALA A 129 -8.14 -5.10 10.86
N ALA A 130 -8.85 -4.47 9.94
CA ALA A 130 -10.32 -4.42 9.95
C ALA A 130 -10.94 -5.81 9.80
N GLN A 131 -10.40 -6.68 8.94
CA GLN A 131 -10.84 -8.07 8.82
C GLN A 131 -10.68 -8.84 10.14
N GLU A 132 -9.54 -8.66 10.81
CA GLU A 132 -9.27 -9.32 12.09
C GLU A 132 -10.24 -8.82 13.18
N ALA A 133 -10.53 -7.52 13.22
CA ALA A 133 -11.54 -6.94 14.09
C ALA A 133 -12.94 -7.53 13.85
N LYS A 134 -13.34 -7.74 12.57
CA LYS A 134 -14.62 -8.38 12.23
C LYS A 134 -14.68 -9.83 12.66
N ARG A 135 -13.59 -10.57 12.59
CA ARG A 135 -13.51 -11.94 13.12
C ARG A 135 -13.71 -11.96 14.64
N ALA A 136 -13.05 -11.04 15.36
CA ALA A 136 -13.20 -10.91 16.81
C ALA A 136 -14.63 -10.50 17.19
N GLU A 137 -15.25 -9.59 16.45
CA GLU A 137 -16.64 -9.19 16.63
C GLU A 137 -17.60 -10.38 16.43
N ALA A 138 -17.42 -11.18 15.37
CA ALA A 138 -18.21 -12.38 15.13
C ALA A 138 -18.09 -13.38 16.28
N GLN A 139 -16.89 -13.60 16.79
CA GLN A 139 -16.68 -14.49 17.93
C GLN A 139 -17.40 -13.97 19.19
N SER A 140 -17.31 -12.67 19.49
CA SER A 140 -18.03 -12.04 20.60
C SER A 140 -19.54 -12.19 20.49
N VAL A 141 -20.12 -12.05 19.29
CA VAL A 141 -21.57 -12.24 19.06
C VAL A 141 -21.98 -13.67 19.38
N VAL A 142 -21.19 -14.67 19.01
CA VAL A 142 -21.46 -16.08 19.31
C VAL A 142 -21.35 -16.36 20.81
N GLU A 143 -20.32 -15.84 21.48
CA GLU A 143 -20.11 -16.00 22.90
C GLU A 143 -21.26 -15.37 23.72
N ASP A 144 -21.66 -14.14 23.36
CA ASP A 144 -22.78 -13.45 24.02
C ASP A 144 -24.10 -14.18 23.82
N ALA A 145 -24.39 -14.67 22.60
CA ALA A 145 -25.60 -15.42 22.34
C ALA A 145 -25.63 -16.75 23.11
N THR A 146 -24.48 -17.42 23.23
CA THR A 146 -24.35 -18.67 23.99
C THR A 146 -24.58 -18.43 25.47
N ALA A 147 -23.94 -17.41 26.06
CA ALA A 147 -24.09 -17.07 27.48
C ALA A 147 -25.55 -16.71 27.86
N ARG A 148 -26.23 -15.96 26.96
CA ARG A 148 -27.65 -15.61 27.15
C ARG A 148 -28.58 -16.83 27.07
N LEU A 149 -28.26 -17.79 26.19
CA LEU A 149 -29.00 -19.05 26.07
C LEU A 149 -28.83 -19.92 27.32
N GLU A 150 -27.60 -20.04 27.80
CA GLU A 150 -27.29 -20.79 29.05
C GLU A 150 -28.02 -20.17 30.25
N GLY A 151 -27.93 -18.84 30.41
CA GLY A 151 -28.62 -18.13 31.49
C GLY A 151 -30.16 -18.30 31.42
N ALA A 152 -30.77 -18.26 30.24
CA ALA A 152 -32.19 -18.50 30.05
C ALA A 152 -32.61 -19.95 30.39
N GLN A 153 -31.73 -20.93 30.08
CA GLN A 153 -31.99 -22.33 30.47
C GLN A 153 -31.93 -22.55 31.98
N GLU A 154 -30.98 -21.91 32.68
CA GLU A 154 -30.88 -21.93 34.14
C GLU A 154 -32.09 -21.29 34.82
N GLU A 155 -32.54 -20.12 34.32
CA GLU A 155 -33.75 -19.46 34.82
C GLU A 155 -35.01 -20.33 34.65
N HIS A 156 -35.17 -20.98 33.47
CA HIS A 156 -36.25 -21.91 33.21
C HIS A 156 -36.19 -23.12 34.13
N ALA A 157 -35.05 -23.69 34.38
CA ALA A 157 -34.86 -24.81 35.30
C ALA A 157 -35.21 -24.42 36.75
N ALA A 158 -34.75 -23.24 37.20
CA ALA A 158 -35.08 -22.72 38.52
C ALA A 158 -36.61 -22.49 38.70
N ARG A 159 -37.28 -21.89 37.71
CA ARG A 159 -38.74 -21.72 37.71
C ARG A 159 -39.50 -23.01 37.78
N LEU A 160 -39.06 -24.01 36.99
CA LEU A 160 -39.71 -25.34 37.00
C LEU A 160 -39.54 -26.01 38.35
N ALA A 161 -38.36 -25.89 38.99
CA ALA A 161 -38.13 -26.39 40.36
C ALA A 161 -39.02 -25.70 41.38
N GLU A 162 -39.21 -24.40 41.31
CA GLU A 162 -40.07 -23.63 42.14
C GLU A 162 -41.57 -24.04 41.98
N LEU A 163 -42.05 -24.16 40.75
CA LEU A 163 -43.40 -24.63 40.45
C LEU A 163 -43.64 -26.07 40.93
N ALA A 164 -42.65 -26.94 40.82
CA ALA A 164 -42.72 -28.29 41.31
C ALA A 164 -42.85 -28.33 42.87
N ALA A 165 -42.05 -27.47 43.57
CA ALA A 165 -42.14 -27.32 45.00
C ALA A 165 -43.47 -26.76 45.49
N GLN A 166 -44.03 -25.79 44.75
CA GLN A 166 -45.38 -25.24 45.05
C GLN A 166 -46.47 -26.30 44.86
N ALA A 167 -46.42 -27.08 43.74
CA ALA A 167 -47.35 -28.16 43.49
C ALA A 167 -47.32 -29.27 44.60
N GLU A 168 -46.11 -29.58 45.07
CA GLU A 168 -45.94 -30.55 46.17
C GLU A 168 -46.48 -30.01 47.51
N ALA A 169 -46.26 -28.71 47.79
CA ALA A 169 -46.84 -28.08 49.00
C ALA A 169 -48.35 -28.08 48.99
N LEU A 170 -49.00 -27.83 47.84
CA LEU A 170 -50.48 -27.93 47.72
C LEU A 170 -50.99 -29.35 47.89
N ARG A 171 -50.28 -30.37 47.42
CA ARG A 171 -50.65 -31.78 47.66
C ARG A 171 -50.57 -32.21 49.11
N LYS A 172 -49.76 -31.57 49.93
CA LYS A 172 -49.64 -31.88 51.35
C LYS A 172 -50.66 -31.15 52.21
N GLN A 173 -51.48 -30.26 51.67
CA GLN A 173 -52.55 -29.51 52.34
C GLN A 173 -53.97 -30.14 52.16
N GLU A 174 -54.07 -31.12 51.26
CA GLU A 174 -55.27 -32.00 51.16
C GLU A 174 -55.12 -33.23 52.08
#